data_b95ecd2ee87d85b7002f59e90e5c60b2
#
_entry.id   b95ecd2ee87d85b7002f59e90e5c60b2
#
_cell.length_a   1.000
_cell.length_b   1.000
_cell.length_c   1.000
_cell.angle_alpha   90.00
_cell.angle_beta   90.00
_cell.angle_gamma   90.00
#
_symmetry.space_group_name_H-M   'P 1'
#
loop_
_entity.id
_entity.type
_entity.pdbx_description
1 polymer ?
#
loop_
_entity_poly.entity_id
_entity_poly.type
_entity_poly.pdbx_seq_one_letter_code
_entity_poly.pdbx_strand_id
1 'polypeptide(L)'
;MAKAQASLGVTVAVFGFDPSPETAPNRALHVLTLRQGLPKAELDARETFEAAGARAVEEAGMRLEAGRKGRAGRLHLVGLDDAPGGRTRAVTAWYYATAPYAEVARPALWSLPGRGLRLEAADSAALKAALERLRSEARHVAGAVGLLGEVFTGDDLLRLYVALHGGPEGSERTFRRRVQELRDGGVLKPVRDSEVAALRLRVSRFRSPAGTGGRPPELLRYAGSGGEQEQLAVLRTRRSG
;
A
#
# COMPACT_ATOMS: atom_id res chain seq x y z
N MET A 1 -32.00 30.14 -18.04
CA MET A 1 -30.60 29.78 -17.73
C MET A 1 -30.56 28.28 -17.44
N ALA A 2 -29.89 27.47 -18.27
CA ALA A 2 -29.70 26.06 -17.99
C ALA A 2 -28.77 25.91 -16.78
N LYS A 3 -29.20 25.17 -15.73
CA LYS A 3 -28.35 24.84 -14.60
C LYS A 3 -27.17 24.03 -15.12
N ALA A 4 -25.95 24.48 -14.83
CA ALA A 4 -24.74 23.66 -15.06
C ALA A 4 -24.88 22.38 -14.25
N GLN A 5 -24.87 21.24 -14.90
CA GLN A 5 -24.94 19.95 -14.26
C GLN A 5 -23.51 19.53 -13.91
N ALA A 6 -23.23 19.26 -12.62
CA ALA A 6 -21.95 18.74 -12.19
C ALA A 6 -22.02 17.19 -12.13
N SER A 7 -21.05 16.52 -12.74
CA SER A 7 -20.82 15.08 -12.54
C SER A 7 -19.78 14.92 -11.43
N LEU A 8 -20.09 14.09 -10.44
CA LEU A 8 -19.19 13.78 -9.33
C LEU A 8 -18.77 12.33 -9.42
N GLY A 9 -17.49 12.08 -9.32
CA GLY A 9 -16.92 10.73 -9.43
C GLY A 9 -15.77 10.48 -8.50
N VAL A 10 -15.38 9.21 -8.40
CA VAL A 10 -14.19 8.77 -7.67
C VAL A 10 -13.33 7.89 -8.57
N THR A 11 -12.01 7.95 -8.35
CA THR A 11 -11.04 7.01 -8.89
C THR A 11 -10.16 6.51 -7.74
N VAL A 12 -9.97 5.20 -7.64
CA VAL A 12 -9.22 4.58 -6.53
C VAL A 12 -8.03 3.78 -7.07
N ALA A 13 -6.83 4.15 -6.66
CA ALA A 13 -5.63 3.35 -6.88
C ALA A 13 -5.43 2.39 -5.71
N VAL A 14 -5.65 1.09 -5.89
CA VAL A 14 -5.43 0.09 -4.86
C VAL A 14 -4.09 -0.57 -5.06
N PHE A 15 -3.20 -0.44 -4.08
CA PHE A 15 -1.87 -1.02 -4.11
C PHE A 15 -1.82 -2.32 -3.32
N GLY A 16 -1.13 -3.31 -3.89
CA GLY A 16 -0.79 -4.56 -3.24
C GLY A 16 0.72 -4.82 -3.33
N PHE A 17 1.26 -5.56 -2.38
CA PHE A 17 2.66 -5.92 -2.34
C PHE A 17 2.82 -7.44 -2.32
N ASP A 18 3.61 -7.97 -3.27
CA ASP A 18 4.00 -9.38 -3.30
C ASP A 18 5.26 -9.60 -2.47
N PRO A 19 5.14 -10.21 -1.27
CA PRO A 19 6.27 -10.48 -0.40
C PRO A 19 7.10 -11.69 -0.84
N SER A 20 6.71 -12.40 -1.92
CA SER A 20 7.39 -13.62 -2.37
C SER A 20 8.88 -13.38 -2.59
N PRO A 21 9.79 -14.21 -2.03
CA PRO A 21 11.22 -14.05 -2.21
C PRO A 21 11.67 -14.25 -3.66
N GLU A 22 10.86 -14.95 -4.48
CA GLU A 22 11.13 -15.19 -5.90
C GLU A 22 10.83 -13.96 -6.76
N THR A 23 9.98 -13.06 -6.29
CA THR A 23 9.64 -11.81 -6.99
C THR A 23 10.72 -10.77 -6.73
N ALA A 24 11.34 -10.23 -7.79
CA ALA A 24 12.31 -9.15 -7.63
C ALA A 24 11.65 -7.92 -6.96
N PRO A 25 12.31 -7.23 -6.02
CA PRO A 25 11.69 -6.12 -5.26
C PRO A 25 11.09 -5.03 -6.14
N ASN A 26 11.73 -4.69 -7.26
CA ASN A 26 11.24 -3.70 -8.22
C ASN A 26 9.98 -4.16 -9.00
N ARG A 27 9.57 -5.40 -8.85
CA ARG A 27 8.37 -6.01 -9.43
C ARG A 27 7.36 -6.45 -8.39
N ALA A 28 7.61 -6.18 -7.11
CA ALA A 28 6.79 -6.64 -6.00
C ALA A 28 5.61 -5.71 -5.67
N LEU A 29 5.64 -4.45 -6.12
CA LEU A 29 4.52 -3.53 -5.96
C LEU A 29 3.56 -3.69 -7.14
N HIS A 30 2.28 -3.80 -6.85
CA HIS A 30 1.21 -3.97 -7.83
C HIS A 30 0.11 -2.94 -7.61
N VAL A 31 -0.64 -2.66 -8.67
CA VAL A 31 -1.87 -1.85 -8.62
C VAL A 31 -3.02 -2.66 -9.23
N LEU A 32 -4.18 -2.58 -8.59
CA LEU A 32 -5.41 -3.19 -9.09
C LEU A 32 -5.90 -2.44 -10.32
N THR A 33 -6.13 -3.14 -11.42
CA THR A 33 -6.65 -2.57 -12.66
C THR A 33 -7.82 -3.38 -13.20
N LEU A 34 -8.81 -2.70 -13.76
CA LEU A 34 -9.96 -3.30 -14.42
C LEU A 34 -9.94 -2.89 -15.89
N ARG A 35 -9.92 -3.86 -16.81
CA ARG A 35 -9.99 -3.57 -18.27
C ARG A 35 -9.12 -2.37 -18.68
N GLN A 36 -7.90 -2.28 -18.17
CA GLN A 36 -6.94 -1.21 -18.41
C GLN A 36 -7.20 0.13 -17.68
N GLY A 37 -8.15 0.18 -16.74
CA GLY A 37 -8.45 1.34 -15.91
C GLY A 37 -8.29 1.08 -14.42
N LEU A 38 -8.34 2.13 -13.62
CA LEU A 38 -8.45 2.05 -12.16
C LEU A 38 -9.92 1.83 -11.76
N PRO A 39 -10.21 1.26 -10.57
CA PRO A 39 -11.55 1.26 -10.01
C PRO A 39 -12.16 2.68 -9.97
N LYS A 40 -13.38 2.83 -10.51
CA LYS A 40 -14.08 4.10 -10.63
C LYS A 40 -15.55 3.94 -10.29
N ALA A 41 -16.16 4.97 -9.74
CA ALA A 41 -17.62 5.07 -9.60
C ALA A 41 -18.08 6.53 -9.74
N GLU A 42 -19.28 6.73 -10.27
CA GLU A 42 -20.01 7.99 -10.11
C GLU A 42 -20.70 8.00 -8.75
N LEU A 43 -20.86 9.19 -8.17
CA LEU A 43 -21.55 9.34 -6.90
C LEU A 43 -23.07 9.26 -7.10
N ASP A 44 -23.72 8.44 -6.27
CA ASP A 44 -25.15 8.47 -6.10
C ASP A 44 -25.59 9.72 -5.31
N ALA A 45 -26.84 10.14 -5.46
CA ALA A 45 -27.36 11.42 -4.94
C ALA A 45 -27.20 11.64 -3.44
N ARG A 46 -26.96 10.59 -2.65
CA ARG A 46 -26.78 10.64 -1.18
C ARG A 46 -25.51 9.96 -0.73
N GLU A 47 -24.63 9.64 -1.64
CA GLU A 47 -23.39 8.91 -1.37
C GLU A 47 -22.24 9.87 -1.07
N THR A 48 -21.36 9.50 -0.16
CA THR A 48 -20.10 10.21 0.05
C THR A 48 -19.04 9.71 -0.93
N PHE A 49 -18.03 10.52 -1.20
CA PHE A 49 -16.88 10.09 -2.03
C PHE A 49 -16.22 8.82 -1.50
N GLU A 50 -16.11 8.67 -0.17
CA GLU A 50 -15.52 7.48 0.45
C GLU A 50 -16.40 6.24 0.24
N ALA A 51 -17.73 6.37 0.33
CA ALA A 51 -18.65 5.26 0.08
C ALA A 51 -18.60 4.82 -1.39
N ALA A 52 -18.62 5.77 -2.33
CA ALA A 52 -18.47 5.50 -3.75
C ALA A 52 -17.12 4.83 -4.07
N GLY A 53 -16.04 5.29 -3.45
CA GLY A 53 -14.72 4.68 -3.58
C GLY A 53 -14.68 3.25 -3.05
N ALA A 54 -15.30 2.98 -1.90
CA ALA A 54 -15.40 1.63 -1.35
C ALA A 54 -16.21 0.70 -2.28
N ARG A 55 -17.33 1.19 -2.82
CA ARG A 55 -18.16 0.48 -3.79
C ARG A 55 -17.37 0.18 -5.08
N ALA A 56 -16.63 1.14 -5.62
CA ALA A 56 -15.79 0.94 -6.81
C ALA A 56 -14.76 -0.19 -6.61
N VAL A 57 -14.18 -0.29 -5.41
CA VAL A 57 -13.23 -1.35 -5.06
C VAL A 57 -13.95 -2.68 -4.85
N GLU A 58 -15.14 -2.69 -4.26
CA GLU A 58 -15.93 -3.91 -4.08
C GLU A 58 -16.41 -4.49 -5.43
N GLU A 59 -16.84 -3.64 -6.36
CA GLU A 59 -17.16 -4.03 -7.73
C GLU A 59 -15.96 -4.59 -8.50
N ALA A 60 -14.74 -4.14 -8.14
CA ALA A 60 -13.48 -4.72 -8.62
C ALA A 60 -13.19 -6.12 -8.01
N GLY A 61 -14.05 -6.61 -7.12
CA GLY A 61 -13.93 -7.93 -6.50
C GLY A 61 -13.07 -7.94 -5.24
N MET A 62 -12.80 -6.76 -4.63
CA MET A 62 -12.03 -6.65 -3.41
C MET A 62 -12.84 -5.92 -2.33
N ARG A 63 -12.83 -6.44 -1.09
CA ARG A 63 -13.39 -5.75 0.06
C ARG A 63 -12.31 -4.96 0.79
N LEU A 64 -12.57 -3.69 0.99
CA LEU A 64 -11.80 -2.87 1.91
C LEU A 64 -12.28 -3.17 3.33
N GLU A 65 -11.63 -4.10 4.01
CA GLU A 65 -11.95 -4.32 5.43
C GLU A 65 -11.56 -3.07 6.23
N ALA A 66 -12.49 -2.55 7.01
CA ALA A 66 -12.20 -1.51 7.99
C ALA A 66 -11.21 -2.08 9.03
N GLY A 67 -9.92 -1.76 8.83
CA GLY A 67 -8.82 -2.44 9.48
C GLY A 67 -8.89 -2.39 11.00
N ARG A 68 -8.84 -3.54 11.64
CA ARG A 68 -8.42 -3.67 13.04
C ARG A 68 -6.97 -3.18 13.14
N LYS A 69 -6.75 -1.98 13.72
CA LYS A 69 -5.44 -1.41 14.07
C LYS A 69 -4.35 -1.40 12.98
N GLY A 70 -4.73 -1.29 11.72
CA GLY A 70 -3.81 -1.09 10.60
C GLY A 70 -4.54 -0.33 9.50
N ARG A 71 -3.82 0.43 8.70
CA ARG A 71 -4.42 1.27 7.64
C ARG A 71 -4.83 0.47 6.39
N ALA A 72 -4.71 -0.87 6.40
CA ALA A 72 -5.17 -1.72 5.32
C ALA A 72 -6.67 -1.54 5.10
N GLY A 73 -7.07 -1.35 3.87
CA GLY A 73 -8.47 -1.18 3.50
C GLY A 73 -9.07 0.20 3.71
N ARG A 74 -8.34 1.17 4.26
CA ARG A 74 -8.81 2.55 4.37
C ARG A 74 -8.54 3.32 3.09
N LEU A 75 -9.52 4.11 2.66
CA LEU A 75 -9.35 5.07 1.58
C LEU A 75 -8.63 6.33 2.07
N HIS A 76 -7.58 6.71 1.36
CA HIS A 76 -6.81 7.92 1.62
C HIS A 76 -7.01 8.88 0.47
N LEU A 77 -7.57 10.05 0.76
CA LEU A 77 -7.73 11.11 -0.24
C LEU A 77 -6.35 11.59 -0.71
N VAL A 78 -6.18 11.61 -2.02
CA VAL A 78 -4.95 12.07 -2.69
C VAL A 78 -5.13 13.49 -3.23
N GLY A 79 -6.26 13.75 -3.88
CA GLY A 79 -6.56 15.02 -4.50
C GLY A 79 -7.93 15.04 -5.17
N LEU A 80 -8.21 16.15 -5.79
CA LEU A 80 -9.41 16.37 -6.61
C LEU A 80 -8.97 16.79 -8.00
N ASP A 81 -9.58 16.21 -9.00
CA ASP A 81 -9.50 16.66 -10.39
C ASP A 81 -10.78 17.40 -10.73
N ASP A 82 -10.63 18.60 -11.26
CA ASP A 82 -11.74 19.48 -11.65
C ASP A 82 -11.57 19.83 -13.13
N ALA A 83 -12.15 18.98 -13.95
CA ALA A 83 -12.09 19.14 -15.40
C ALA A 83 -13.25 20.01 -15.91
N PRO A 84 -12.99 21.19 -16.48
CA PRO A 84 -14.01 21.97 -17.16
C PRO A 84 -14.42 21.24 -18.44
N GLY A 85 -15.62 20.69 -18.46
CA GLY A 85 -16.18 19.98 -19.60
C GLY A 85 -17.37 20.75 -20.19
N GLY A 86 -17.17 21.70 -21.09
CA GLY A 86 -18.22 22.35 -21.87
C GLY A 86 -19.45 22.76 -21.06
N ARG A 87 -20.57 22.06 -21.24
CA ARG A 87 -21.82 22.28 -20.48
C ARG A 87 -21.86 21.58 -19.11
N THR A 88 -20.94 20.68 -18.83
CA THR A 88 -20.91 19.85 -17.60
C THR A 88 -19.55 20.01 -16.97
N ARG A 89 -19.52 20.29 -15.68
CA ARG A 89 -18.27 20.29 -14.88
C ARG A 89 -18.13 18.90 -14.25
N ALA A 90 -16.98 18.25 -14.42
CA ALA A 90 -16.69 16.98 -13.80
C ALA A 90 -15.70 17.18 -12.66
N VAL A 91 -16.07 16.73 -11.46
CA VAL A 91 -15.19 16.72 -10.29
C VAL A 91 -14.96 15.26 -9.89
N THR A 92 -13.71 14.84 -9.90
CA THR A 92 -13.31 13.47 -9.53
C THR A 92 -12.40 13.50 -8.32
N ALA A 93 -12.78 12.80 -7.25
CA ALA A 93 -11.91 12.61 -6.10
C ALA A 93 -10.98 11.41 -6.35
N TRP A 94 -9.70 11.61 -6.12
CA TRP A 94 -8.69 10.56 -6.22
C TRP A 94 -8.34 10.02 -4.85
N TYR A 95 -8.45 8.71 -4.71
CA TYR A 95 -8.09 7.99 -3.50
C TYR A 95 -7.02 6.95 -3.78
N TYR A 96 -6.28 6.55 -2.74
CA TYR A 96 -5.60 5.28 -2.74
C TYR A 96 -6.02 4.43 -1.55
N ALA A 97 -5.85 3.13 -1.71
CA ALA A 97 -5.96 2.14 -0.65
C ALA A 97 -4.79 1.16 -0.74
N THR A 98 -4.53 0.45 0.36
CA THR A 98 -3.55 -0.63 0.41
C THR A 98 -4.23 -1.92 0.81
N ALA A 99 -3.83 -3.02 0.19
CA ALA A 99 -4.31 -4.36 0.51
C ALA A 99 -3.16 -5.36 0.42
N PRO A 100 -3.11 -6.40 1.28
CA PRO A 100 -2.20 -7.51 1.10
C PRO A 100 -2.48 -8.20 -0.24
N TYR A 101 -1.44 -8.44 -1.04
CA TYR A 101 -1.57 -9.07 -2.36
C TYR A 101 -2.31 -10.41 -2.33
N ALA A 102 -2.09 -11.20 -1.27
CA ALA A 102 -2.74 -12.51 -1.09
C ALA A 102 -4.27 -12.45 -0.89
N GLU A 103 -4.83 -11.26 -0.59
CA GLU A 103 -6.27 -11.08 -0.38
C GLU A 103 -7.04 -10.83 -1.68
N VAL A 104 -6.34 -10.69 -2.82
CA VAL A 104 -7.00 -10.44 -4.09
C VAL A 104 -7.56 -11.72 -4.68
N ALA A 105 -8.88 -11.75 -4.81
CA ALA A 105 -9.60 -12.89 -5.36
C ALA A 105 -9.27 -13.19 -6.84
N ARG A 106 -8.66 -12.25 -7.56
CA ARG A 106 -8.31 -12.36 -8.99
C ARG A 106 -6.92 -11.80 -9.26
N PRO A 107 -5.85 -12.60 -9.09
CA PRO A 107 -4.48 -12.14 -9.32
C PRO A 107 -4.24 -11.53 -10.71
N ALA A 108 -5.00 -11.95 -11.71
CA ALA A 108 -4.89 -11.44 -13.09
C ALA A 108 -5.26 -9.95 -13.25
N LEU A 109 -5.89 -9.35 -12.25
CA LEU A 109 -6.21 -7.91 -12.23
C LEU A 109 -5.09 -7.04 -11.67
N TRP A 110 -4.02 -7.64 -11.16
CA TRP A 110 -2.88 -6.92 -10.65
C TRP A 110 -1.88 -6.59 -11.75
N SER A 111 -1.51 -5.33 -11.86
CA SER A 111 -0.52 -4.81 -12.81
C SER A 111 0.64 -4.15 -12.08
N LEU A 112 1.82 -4.13 -12.70
CA LEU A 112 2.95 -3.36 -12.18
C LEU A 112 2.70 -1.86 -12.44
N PRO A 113 2.80 -0.98 -11.42
CA PRO A 113 2.69 0.44 -11.63
C PRO A 113 3.95 0.95 -12.33
N GLY A 114 3.86 1.38 -13.58
CA GLY A 114 5.01 1.91 -14.32
C GLY A 114 4.94 1.74 -15.83
N ARG A 115 6.10 1.66 -16.46
CA ARG A 115 6.20 1.52 -17.92
C ARG A 115 5.55 0.22 -18.38
N GLY A 116 4.60 0.32 -19.30
CA GLY A 116 3.86 -0.80 -19.86
C GLY A 116 2.40 -0.86 -19.41
N LEU A 117 2.03 -0.24 -18.32
CA LEU A 117 0.63 -0.09 -17.92
C LEU A 117 0.00 1.03 -18.76
N ARG A 118 -0.96 0.65 -19.62
CA ARG A 118 -1.68 1.59 -20.47
C ARG A 118 -2.96 2.02 -19.76
N LEU A 119 -2.99 3.27 -19.33
CA LEU A 119 -4.13 3.91 -18.69
C LEU A 119 -4.52 5.16 -19.47
N GLU A 120 -5.76 5.57 -19.36
CA GLU A 120 -6.20 6.89 -19.79
C GLU A 120 -5.45 8.00 -19.02
N ALA A 121 -5.40 9.20 -19.59
CA ALA A 121 -4.62 10.31 -19.02
C ALA A 121 -5.02 10.63 -17.56
N ALA A 122 -6.33 10.67 -17.27
CA ALA A 122 -6.85 10.92 -15.92
C ALA A 122 -6.45 9.83 -14.93
N ASP A 123 -6.55 8.55 -15.32
CA ASP A 123 -6.13 7.43 -14.46
C ASP A 123 -4.61 7.41 -14.24
N SER A 124 -3.84 7.76 -15.26
CA SER A 124 -2.39 7.89 -15.16
C SER A 124 -2.00 8.99 -14.17
N ALA A 125 -2.68 10.12 -14.19
CA ALA A 125 -2.47 11.23 -13.27
C ALA A 125 -2.85 10.82 -11.83
N ALA A 126 -4.02 10.21 -11.65
CA ALA A 126 -4.48 9.70 -10.38
C ALA A 126 -3.51 8.64 -9.79
N LEU A 127 -3.06 7.67 -10.60
CA LEU A 127 -2.10 6.66 -10.19
C LEU A 127 -0.76 7.27 -9.77
N LYS A 128 -0.25 8.24 -10.55
CA LYS A 128 1.01 8.94 -10.23
C LYS A 128 0.91 9.66 -8.88
N ALA A 129 -0.14 10.45 -8.69
CA ALA A 129 -0.35 11.17 -7.43
C ALA A 129 -0.54 10.21 -6.23
N ALA A 130 -1.28 9.13 -6.43
CA ALA A 130 -1.49 8.08 -5.43
C ALA A 130 -0.17 7.39 -5.04
N LEU A 131 0.68 7.06 -6.02
CA LEU A 131 1.98 6.43 -5.78
C LEU A 131 2.94 7.37 -5.04
N GLU A 132 2.95 8.64 -5.37
CA GLU A 132 3.76 9.66 -4.66
C GLU A 132 3.29 9.79 -3.21
N ARG A 133 1.98 9.81 -2.97
CA ARG A 133 1.41 9.85 -1.63
C ARG A 133 1.75 8.59 -0.84
N LEU A 134 1.58 7.41 -1.42
CA LEU A 134 1.94 6.12 -0.80
C LEU A 134 3.43 6.09 -0.42
N ARG A 135 4.32 6.52 -1.33
CA ARG A 135 5.76 6.61 -1.06
C ARG A 135 6.07 7.52 0.12
N SER A 136 5.42 8.68 0.17
CA SER A 136 5.60 9.61 1.29
C SER A 136 5.17 9.00 2.62
N GLU A 137 4.02 8.34 2.67
CA GLU A 137 3.50 7.72 3.89
C GLU A 137 4.28 6.47 4.31
N ALA A 138 4.72 5.66 3.34
CA ALA A 138 5.49 4.45 3.61
C ALA A 138 6.94 4.69 4.07
N ARG A 139 7.37 5.94 4.16
CA ARG A 139 8.58 6.30 4.93
C ARG A 139 8.43 6.03 6.43
N HIS A 140 7.19 5.88 6.91
CA HIS A 140 6.87 5.48 8.27
C HIS A 140 6.32 4.05 8.27
N VAL A 141 6.60 3.30 9.34
CA VAL A 141 6.10 1.93 9.50
C VAL A 141 4.58 1.87 9.36
N ALA A 142 3.88 2.82 9.97
CA ALA A 142 2.42 2.90 9.93
C ALA A 142 1.85 2.97 8.50
N GLY A 143 2.54 3.64 7.57
CA GLY A 143 2.16 3.69 6.16
C GLY A 143 2.49 2.42 5.38
N ALA A 144 3.55 1.71 5.79
CA ALA A 144 4.01 0.49 5.12
C ALA A 144 3.16 -0.74 5.48
N VAL A 145 2.64 -0.80 6.72
CA VAL A 145 1.94 -1.98 7.27
C VAL A 145 0.70 -2.37 6.48
N GLY A 146 0.00 -1.41 5.89
CA GLY A 146 -1.17 -1.68 5.06
C GLY A 146 -0.89 -2.61 3.86
N LEU A 147 0.35 -2.63 3.37
CA LEU A 147 0.80 -3.50 2.27
C LEU A 147 1.39 -4.83 2.76
N LEU A 148 1.91 -4.87 3.97
CA LEU A 148 2.58 -6.06 4.53
C LEU A 148 1.61 -7.04 5.19
N GLY A 149 0.47 -6.55 5.63
CA GLY A 149 -0.48 -7.30 6.45
C GLY A 149 -0.15 -7.24 7.95
N GLU A 150 -0.90 -8.00 8.75
CA GLU A 150 -0.81 -7.97 10.22
C GLU A 150 0.54 -8.47 10.76
N VAL A 151 1.15 -9.42 10.05
CA VAL A 151 2.41 -10.06 10.44
C VAL A 151 3.37 -10.07 9.24
N PHE A 152 4.60 -9.69 9.49
CA PHE A 152 5.65 -9.59 8.47
C PHE A 152 7.04 -9.83 9.08
N THR A 153 8.05 -9.96 8.23
CA THR A 153 9.45 -10.05 8.64
C THR A 153 10.19 -8.72 8.42
N GLY A 154 11.35 -8.56 9.02
CA GLY A 154 12.23 -7.41 8.73
C GLY A 154 12.66 -7.36 7.25
N ASP A 155 12.81 -8.52 6.61
CA ASP A 155 13.14 -8.61 5.19
C ASP A 155 11.95 -8.24 4.30
N ASP A 156 10.70 -8.59 4.66
CA ASP A 156 9.51 -8.11 3.95
C ASP A 156 9.44 -6.57 3.96
N LEU A 157 9.76 -5.97 5.11
CA LEU A 157 9.79 -4.52 5.26
C LEU A 157 10.88 -3.86 4.40
N LEU A 158 12.08 -4.47 4.35
CA LEU A 158 13.16 -4.01 3.47
C LEU A 158 12.76 -4.11 2.00
N ARG A 159 12.21 -5.26 1.58
CA ARG A 159 11.76 -5.50 0.21
C ARG A 159 10.69 -4.50 -0.22
N LEU A 160 9.71 -4.22 0.65
CA LEU A 160 8.70 -3.20 0.39
C LEU A 160 9.34 -1.82 0.23
N TYR A 161 10.28 -1.48 1.11
CA TYR A 161 10.99 -0.19 1.02
C TYR A 161 11.75 -0.06 -0.30
N VAL A 162 12.43 -1.12 -0.74
CA VAL A 162 13.10 -1.17 -2.05
C VAL A 162 12.10 -1.05 -3.20
N ALA A 163 10.95 -1.72 -3.12
CA ALA A 163 9.91 -1.64 -4.15
C ALA A 163 9.34 -0.23 -4.32
N LEU A 164 9.20 0.51 -3.23
CA LEU A 164 8.63 1.86 -3.23
C LEU A 164 9.65 2.94 -3.58
N HIS A 165 10.89 2.81 -3.12
CA HIS A 165 11.91 3.87 -3.17
C HIS A 165 13.14 3.52 -4.03
N GLY A 166 13.22 2.29 -4.57
CA GLY A 166 14.36 1.84 -5.38
C GLY A 166 15.57 1.39 -4.56
N GLY A 167 15.53 1.52 -3.25
CA GLY A 167 16.59 1.11 -2.33
C GLY A 167 16.57 1.90 -1.03
N PRO A 168 17.19 1.39 0.06
CA PRO A 168 17.28 2.12 1.30
C PRO A 168 18.21 3.34 1.13
N GLU A 169 17.86 4.44 1.80
CA GLU A 169 18.76 5.59 1.96
C GLU A 169 19.95 5.18 2.84
N GLY A 170 21.00 4.65 2.22
CA GLY A 170 22.15 4.06 2.89
C GLY A 170 22.33 2.57 2.55
N SER A 171 22.92 1.80 3.46
CA SER A 171 23.10 0.37 3.28
C SER A 171 21.93 -0.43 3.87
N GLU A 172 21.74 -1.67 3.40
CA GLU A 172 20.81 -2.62 4.02
C GLU A 172 21.10 -2.83 5.51
N ARG A 173 22.39 -2.81 5.90
CA ARG A 173 22.80 -2.89 7.30
C ARG A 173 22.23 -1.72 8.12
N THR A 174 22.24 -0.51 7.57
CA THR A 174 21.66 0.67 8.23
C THR A 174 20.16 0.52 8.39
N PHE A 175 19.47 0.02 7.35
CA PHE A 175 18.05 -0.26 7.41
C PHE A 175 17.72 -1.32 8.48
N ARG A 176 18.44 -2.45 8.50
CA ARG A 176 18.25 -3.50 9.51
C ARG A 176 18.48 -2.99 10.93
N ARG A 177 19.50 -2.13 11.13
CA ARG A 177 19.70 -1.47 12.43
C ARG A 177 18.49 -0.60 12.79
N ARG A 178 17.94 0.14 11.83
CA ARG A 178 16.73 0.93 12.09
C ARG A 178 15.51 0.09 12.46
N VAL A 179 15.32 -1.03 11.80
CA VAL A 179 14.27 -2.00 12.18
C VAL A 179 14.47 -2.51 13.61
N GLN A 180 15.72 -2.77 14.01
CA GLN A 180 16.04 -3.15 15.39
C GLN A 180 15.71 -2.02 16.39
N GLU A 181 16.07 -0.77 16.09
CA GLU A 181 15.72 0.39 16.92
C GLU A 181 14.20 0.55 17.10
N LEU A 182 13.42 0.33 16.02
CA LEU A 182 11.96 0.36 16.07
C LEU A 182 11.38 -0.77 16.94
N ARG A 183 12.04 -1.93 16.94
CA ARG A 183 11.68 -3.04 17.80
C ARG A 183 12.00 -2.74 19.27
N ASP A 184 13.18 -2.25 19.56
CA ASP A 184 13.62 -1.89 20.91
C ASP A 184 12.77 -0.75 21.49
N GLY A 185 12.32 0.17 20.63
CA GLY A 185 11.36 1.23 20.97
C GLY A 185 9.90 0.76 21.08
N GLY A 186 9.60 -0.52 20.85
CA GLY A 186 8.25 -1.09 20.98
C GLY A 186 7.27 -0.75 19.86
N VAL A 187 7.73 -0.08 18.80
CA VAL A 187 6.95 0.22 17.57
C VAL A 187 6.66 -1.07 16.81
N LEU A 188 7.67 -1.93 16.71
CA LEU A 188 7.56 -3.30 16.20
C LEU A 188 7.66 -4.27 17.35
N LYS A 189 6.74 -5.22 17.41
CA LYS A 189 6.77 -6.27 18.46
C LYS A 189 6.91 -7.63 17.83
N PRO A 190 7.73 -8.51 18.40
CA PRO A 190 7.76 -9.91 18.02
C PRO A 190 6.38 -10.55 18.20
N VAL A 191 6.04 -11.43 17.27
CA VAL A 191 4.84 -12.27 17.38
C VAL A 191 5.11 -13.29 18.50
N ARG A 192 4.10 -13.57 19.32
CA ARG A 192 4.23 -14.52 20.43
C ARG A 192 4.55 -15.93 19.92
N ASP A 193 5.40 -16.67 20.63
CA ASP A 193 5.81 -18.02 20.23
C ASP A 193 4.62 -18.97 20.03
N SER A 194 3.57 -18.82 20.83
CA SER A 194 2.33 -19.60 20.70
C SER A 194 1.60 -19.35 19.35
N GLU A 195 1.77 -18.19 18.73
CA GLU A 195 1.15 -17.84 17.44
C GLU A 195 2.07 -18.21 16.26
N VAL A 196 3.39 -18.23 16.47
CA VAL A 196 4.39 -18.44 15.40
C VAL A 196 4.19 -19.76 14.69
N ALA A 197 3.98 -20.85 15.43
CA ALA A 197 3.77 -22.17 14.85
C ALA A 197 2.53 -22.22 13.97
N ALA A 198 1.41 -21.67 14.44
CA ALA A 198 0.16 -21.59 13.69
C ALA A 198 0.30 -20.73 12.42
N LEU A 199 0.99 -19.59 12.50
CA LEU A 199 1.26 -18.73 11.36
C LEU A 199 2.13 -19.40 10.30
N ARG A 200 3.18 -20.13 10.71
CA ARG A 200 4.05 -20.87 9.79
C ARG A 200 3.33 -22.02 9.09
N LEU A 201 2.38 -22.67 9.76
CA LEU A 201 1.54 -23.69 9.14
C LEU A 201 0.55 -23.08 8.13
N ARG A 202 -0.03 -21.93 8.45
CA ARG A 202 -1.05 -21.27 7.64
C ARG A 202 -0.47 -20.47 6.46
N VAL A 203 0.73 -19.90 6.62
CA VAL A 203 1.34 -19.01 5.63
C VAL A 203 2.68 -19.57 5.19
N SER A 204 2.72 -20.15 3.98
CA SER A 204 3.90 -20.86 3.44
C SER A 204 5.17 -20.01 3.40
N ARG A 205 5.05 -18.72 3.12
CA ARG A 205 6.20 -17.78 3.06
C ARG A 205 6.98 -17.65 4.38
N PHE A 206 6.36 -17.99 5.52
CA PHE A 206 7.02 -17.96 6.84
C PHE A 206 7.67 -19.28 7.21
N ARG A 207 7.56 -20.31 6.36
CA ARG A 207 8.25 -21.58 6.57
C ARG A 207 9.73 -21.43 6.22
N SER A 208 10.58 -22.04 7.00
CA SER A 208 11.98 -22.16 6.59
C SER A 208 12.05 -23.01 5.33
N PRO A 209 12.83 -22.62 4.30
CA PRO A 209 13.08 -23.47 3.16
C PRO A 209 13.67 -24.81 3.65
N ALA A 210 13.13 -25.92 3.17
CA ALA A 210 13.65 -27.23 3.51
C ALA A 210 15.12 -27.32 3.04
N GLY A 211 16.05 -27.58 3.96
CA GLY A 211 17.47 -27.76 3.66
C GLY A 211 18.38 -26.55 3.86
N THR A 212 17.88 -25.35 4.12
CA THR A 212 18.73 -24.23 4.51
C THR A 212 18.79 -24.14 6.03
N GLY A 213 19.91 -24.55 6.62
CA GLY A 213 20.13 -24.66 8.07
C GLY A 213 20.16 -23.33 8.85
N GLY A 214 19.38 -22.35 8.48
CA GLY A 214 19.28 -21.05 9.12
C GLY A 214 18.14 -20.97 10.14
N ARG A 215 18.31 -20.10 11.16
CA ARG A 215 17.21 -19.76 12.06
C ARG A 215 16.07 -19.14 11.24
N PRO A 216 14.81 -19.59 11.43
CA PRO A 216 13.67 -18.98 10.76
C PRO A 216 13.59 -17.47 11.04
N PRO A 217 13.17 -16.66 10.06
CA PRO A 217 13.04 -15.22 10.26
C PRO A 217 12.07 -14.91 11.41
N GLU A 218 12.40 -13.89 12.19
CA GLU A 218 11.54 -13.41 13.26
C GLU A 218 10.28 -12.75 12.65
N LEU A 219 9.13 -13.11 13.18
CA LEU A 219 7.85 -12.52 12.79
C LEU A 219 7.57 -11.30 13.67
N LEU A 220 7.21 -10.22 13.03
CA LEU A 220 6.95 -8.92 13.64
C LEU A 220 5.50 -8.49 13.39
N ARG A 221 4.97 -7.69 14.33
CA ARG A 221 3.70 -6.97 14.14
C ARG A 221 3.89 -5.51 14.55
N TYR A 222 3.16 -4.65 13.88
CA TYR A 222 3.13 -3.23 14.21
C TYR A 222 2.29 -2.99 15.46
N ALA A 223 2.85 -2.24 16.41
CA ALA A 223 2.21 -1.89 17.67
C ALA A 223 2.29 -0.40 17.99
N GLY A 224 2.89 0.40 17.10
CA GLY A 224 3.06 1.83 17.28
C GLY A 224 1.76 2.62 17.10
N SER A 225 1.84 3.91 17.42
CA SER A 225 0.73 4.86 17.38
C SER A 225 0.77 5.84 16.20
N GLY A 226 1.78 5.77 15.32
CA GLY A 226 1.96 6.65 14.15
C GLY A 226 2.78 7.92 14.43
N GLY A 227 3.68 7.90 15.43
CA GLY A 227 4.53 9.04 15.78
C GLY A 227 5.79 9.20 14.90
N GLU A 228 6.52 10.31 15.06
CA GLU A 228 7.75 10.61 14.32
C GLU A 228 8.85 9.57 14.51
N GLN A 229 8.87 8.85 15.63
CA GLN A 229 9.84 7.81 15.93
C GLN A 229 9.69 6.57 15.02
N GLU A 230 8.63 6.50 14.22
CA GLU A 230 8.30 5.37 13.36
C GLU A 230 8.90 5.47 11.95
N GLN A 231 9.76 6.46 11.70
CA GLN A 231 10.40 6.62 10.40
C GLN A 231 11.31 5.42 10.08
N LEU A 232 11.11 4.86 8.89
CA LEU A 232 11.99 3.83 8.31
C LEU A 232 13.23 4.45 7.66
N ALA A 233 13.08 5.66 7.08
CA ALA A 233 14.16 6.39 6.46
C ALA A 233 15.09 6.95 7.56
N VAL A 234 16.38 6.64 7.47
CA VAL A 234 17.40 7.34 8.22
C VAL A 234 17.66 8.66 7.49
N LEU A 235 17.03 9.73 7.94
CA LEU A 235 17.34 11.06 7.42
C LEU A 235 18.84 11.31 7.65
N ARG A 236 19.61 11.42 6.58
CA ARG A 236 20.93 12.04 6.66
C ARG A 236 20.70 13.47 7.13
N THR A 237 20.92 13.74 8.39
CA THR A 237 21.19 15.11 8.84
C THR A 237 22.37 15.57 8.00
N ARG A 238 22.12 16.44 7.00
CA ARG A 238 23.20 17.24 6.41
C ARG A 238 23.85 17.98 7.59
N ARG A 239 25.00 17.50 8.01
CA ARG A 239 25.90 18.34 8.81
C ARG A 239 26.24 19.50 7.88
N SER A 240 25.65 20.66 8.17
CA SER A 240 26.11 21.95 7.66
C SER A 240 27.55 22.08 8.11
N GLY A 241 28.50 21.93 7.19
CA GLY A 241 29.88 22.34 7.35
C GLY A 241 30.00 23.80 6.92
#